data_7ad9f46e64aedd2eb4b82d7d689d2a79
#
_entry.id   7ad9f46e64aedd2eb4b82d7d689d2a79
#
_cell.length_a   1.000
_cell.length_b   1.000
_cell.length_c   1.000
_cell.angle_alpha   90.00
_cell.angle_beta   90.00
_cell.angle_gamma   90.00
#
_symmetry.space_group_name_H-M   'P 1'
#
loop_
_entity.id
_entity.type
_entity.pdbx_description
1 polymer ?
#
loop_
_entity_poly.entity_id
_entity_poly.type
_entity_poly.pdbx_seq_one_letter_code
_entity_poly.pdbx_strand_id
1 'polypeptide(L)'
;MFAMENVEQRVKKIVAQQLGVNEADVKNETSFVIDLGADSLDMVELVMAIEEEFETEIPDEGAVKITTVQQAIDYVSSHAKAQ
;
A
#
# COMPACT_ATOMS: atom_id res chain seq x y z
N MET A 1 5.34 -3.44 26.01
CA MET A 1 4.49 -3.04 25.20
C MET A 1 4.66 -3.68 23.92
N PHE A 2 3.84 -3.62 23.14
CA PHE A 2 3.94 -4.22 21.97
C PHE A 2 4.41 -3.28 20.99
N ALA A 3 5.12 -3.78 20.04
CA ALA A 3 5.56 -2.98 18.98
C ALA A 3 4.38 -2.66 18.15
N MET A 4 4.27 -1.41 17.83
CA MET A 4 3.26 -1.04 16.98
C MET A 4 3.85 -0.95 15.64
N GLU A 5 3.30 -1.71 14.73
CA GLU A 5 3.71 -1.56 13.37
C GLU A 5 3.27 -0.20 12.90
N ASN A 6 4.16 0.55 12.32
CA ASN A 6 3.78 1.84 11.80
C ASN A 6 3.14 1.67 10.43
N VAL A 7 2.64 2.76 9.88
CA VAL A 7 1.93 2.74 8.61
C VAL A 7 2.82 2.17 7.52
N GLU A 8 4.07 2.57 7.52
CA GLU A 8 5.00 2.14 6.49
C GLU A 8 5.15 0.62 6.47
N GLN A 9 5.33 0.03 7.64
CA GLN A 9 5.49 -1.42 7.71
C GLN A 9 4.21 -2.14 7.30
N ARG A 10 3.08 -1.62 7.71
CA ARG A 10 1.80 -2.24 7.39
C ARG A 10 1.53 -2.20 5.89
N VAL A 11 1.83 -1.08 5.25
CA VAL A 11 1.65 -0.97 3.81
C VAL A 11 2.56 -1.96 3.09
N LYS A 12 3.83 -2.04 3.50
CA LYS A 12 4.76 -2.94 2.85
C LYS A 12 4.34 -4.40 2.99
N LYS A 13 3.81 -4.75 4.13
CA LYS A 13 3.34 -6.11 4.36
C LYS A 13 2.17 -6.44 3.43
N ILE A 14 1.23 -5.50 3.30
CA ILE A 14 0.10 -5.70 2.43
C ILE A 14 0.55 -5.85 0.99
N VAL A 15 1.47 -5.00 0.55
CA VAL A 15 1.99 -5.07 -0.80
C VAL A 15 2.63 -6.43 -1.06
N ALA A 16 3.43 -6.90 -0.13
CA ALA A 16 4.10 -8.17 -0.29
C ALA A 16 3.09 -9.30 -0.44
N GLN A 17 2.05 -9.29 0.38
CA GLN A 17 1.04 -10.33 0.35
C GLN A 17 0.21 -10.29 -0.93
N GLN A 18 -0.17 -9.09 -1.34
CA GLN A 18 -1.05 -8.96 -2.51
C GLN A 18 -0.31 -9.27 -3.80
N LEU A 19 0.94 -8.91 -3.88
CA LEU A 19 1.69 -9.09 -5.11
C LEU A 19 2.59 -10.32 -5.10
N GLY A 20 2.61 -11.04 -4.00
CA GLY A 20 3.37 -12.28 -3.93
C GLY A 20 4.86 -12.09 -3.96
N VAL A 21 5.36 -11.01 -3.35
CA VAL A 21 6.79 -10.75 -3.31
C VAL A 21 7.25 -10.71 -1.85
N ASN A 22 8.56 -10.74 -1.67
CA ASN A 22 9.12 -10.65 -0.33
C ASN A 22 9.00 -9.24 0.21
N GLU A 23 8.62 -9.12 1.46
CA GLU A 23 8.52 -7.81 2.08
C GLU A 23 9.85 -7.08 2.05
N ALA A 24 10.95 -7.81 2.13
CA ALA A 24 12.28 -7.20 2.09
C ALA A 24 12.55 -6.50 0.77
N ASP A 25 11.86 -6.90 -0.29
CA ASP A 25 12.04 -6.28 -1.60
C ASP A 25 11.13 -5.09 -1.81
N VAL A 26 10.24 -4.83 -0.89
CA VAL A 26 9.28 -3.73 -1.01
C VAL A 26 9.88 -2.51 -0.32
N LYS A 27 10.37 -1.58 -1.11
CA LYS A 27 11.01 -0.38 -0.59
C LYS A 27 10.16 0.83 -0.88
N ASN A 28 10.48 1.93 -0.24
CA ASN A 28 9.65 3.12 -0.39
C ASN A 28 9.58 3.61 -1.83
N GLU A 29 10.69 3.53 -2.55
CA GLU A 29 10.73 4.00 -3.92
C GLU A 29 10.27 2.96 -4.93
N THR A 30 9.91 1.76 -4.48
CA THR A 30 9.50 0.69 -5.36
C THR A 30 8.22 1.06 -6.11
N SER A 31 8.22 0.87 -7.42
CA SER A 31 7.03 1.08 -8.25
C SER A 31 6.25 -0.21 -8.34
N PHE A 32 4.94 -0.14 -8.15
CA PHE A 32 4.14 -1.36 -8.21
C PHE A 32 4.17 -2.00 -9.59
N VAL A 33 4.03 -1.18 -10.61
CA VAL A 33 3.97 -1.69 -11.97
C VAL A 33 5.35 -2.00 -12.52
N ILE A 34 6.27 -1.07 -12.38
CA ILE A 34 7.58 -1.18 -13.02
C ILE A 34 8.45 -2.18 -12.29
N ASP A 35 8.49 -2.10 -10.97
CA ASP A 35 9.40 -2.93 -10.20
C ASP A 35 8.79 -4.26 -9.79
N LEU A 36 7.49 -4.27 -9.52
CA LEU A 36 6.84 -5.48 -9.01
C LEU A 36 5.92 -6.13 -10.03
N GLY A 37 5.76 -5.53 -11.18
CA GLY A 37 5.01 -6.15 -12.27
C GLY A 37 3.50 -6.21 -12.05
N ALA A 38 2.96 -5.32 -11.23
CA ALA A 38 1.54 -5.33 -10.97
C ALA A 38 0.76 -4.88 -12.19
N ASP A 39 -0.35 -5.55 -12.48
CA ASP A 39 -1.23 -5.12 -13.55
C ASP A 39 -2.44 -4.39 -12.92
N SER A 40 -3.41 -4.05 -13.78
CA SER A 40 -4.55 -3.28 -13.32
C SER A 40 -5.33 -4.00 -12.24
N LEU A 41 -5.51 -5.31 -12.41
CA LEU A 41 -6.26 -6.07 -11.42
C LEU A 41 -5.50 -6.14 -10.11
N ASP A 42 -4.19 -6.33 -10.19
CA ASP A 42 -3.36 -6.33 -8.98
C ASP A 42 -3.50 -5.02 -8.24
N MET A 43 -3.52 -3.91 -8.96
CA MET A 43 -3.64 -2.60 -8.32
C MET A 43 -5.00 -2.42 -7.66
N VAL A 44 -6.06 -2.89 -8.31
CA VAL A 44 -7.38 -2.80 -7.71
C VAL A 44 -7.43 -3.59 -6.41
N GLU A 45 -6.90 -4.79 -6.42
CA GLU A 45 -6.92 -5.63 -5.23
C GLU A 45 -6.04 -5.05 -4.13
N LEU A 46 -4.90 -4.48 -4.51
CA LEU A 46 -4.03 -3.86 -3.54
C LEU A 46 -4.71 -2.67 -2.86
N VAL A 47 -5.36 -1.83 -3.65
CA VAL A 47 -6.05 -0.68 -3.10
C VAL A 47 -7.14 -1.13 -2.13
N MET A 48 -7.89 -2.16 -2.51
CA MET A 48 -8.94 -2.66 -1.64
C MET A 48 -8.38 -3.21 -0.34
N ALA A 49 -7.26 -3.90 -0.41
CA ALA A 49 -6.64 -4.44 0.80
C ALA A 49 -6.17 -3.32 1.72
N ILE A 50 -5.64 -2.25 1.13
CA ILE A 50 -5.20 -1.11 1.93
C ILE A 50 -6.41 -0.43 2.57
N GLU A 51 -7.50 -0.30 1.82
CA GLU A 51 -8.70 0.31 2.39
C GLU A 51 -9.20 -0.47 3.59
N GLU A 52 -9.17 -1.79 3.50
CA GLU A 52 -9.64 -2.61 4.61
C GLU A 52 -8.71 -2.54 5.80
N GLU A 53 -7.41 -2.55 5.53
CA GLU A 53 -6.45 -2.56 6.62
C GLU A 53 -6.51 -1.27 7.44
N PHE A 54 -6.71 -0.15 6.77
CA PHE A 54 -6.64 1.15 7.43
C PHE A 54 -8.02 1.79 7.60
N GLU A 55 -9.07 1.06 7.23
CA GLU A 55 -10.44 1.55 7.39
C GLU A 55 -10.62 2.91 6.76
N THR A 56 -10.16 3.04 5.53
CA THR A 56 -10.26 4.29 4.81
C THR A 56 -10.74 3.99 3.40
N GLU A 57 -11.24 5.02 2.73
CA GLU A 57 -11.68 4.89 1.36
C GLU A 57 -10.69 5.59 0.45
N ILE A 58 -10.32 4.93 -0.64
CA ILE A 58 -9.43 5.52 -1.62
C ILE A 58 -10.23 5.66 -2.90
N PRO A 59 -10.67 6.86 -3.25
CA PRO A 59 -11.43 7.03 -4.48
C PRO A 59 -10.55 6.78 -5.70
N ASP A 60 -11.18 6.53 -6.83
CA ASP A 60 -10.45 6.19 -8.05
C ASP A 60 -9.40 7.23 -8.39
N GLU A 61 -9.72 8.51 -8.25
CA GLU A 61 -8.77 9.55 -8.58
C GLU A 61 -7.57 9.54 -7.65
N GLY A 62 -7.76 9.13 -6.41
CA GLY A 62 -6.62 8.97 -5.51
C GLY A 62 -5.83 7.74 -5.83
N ALA A 63 -6.53 6.66 -6.18
CA ALA A 63 -5.86 5.39 -6.47
C ALA A 63 -4.91 5.51 -7.66
N VAL A 64 -5.30 6.27 -8.70
CA VAL A 64 -4.45 6.38 -9.88
C VAL A 64 -3.15 7.13 -9.59
N LYS A 65 -3.11 7.87 -8.50
CA LYS A 65 -1.90 8.59 -8.12
C LYS A 65 -0.95 7.74 -7.29
N ILE A 66 -1.39 6.58 -6.86
CA ILE A 66 -0.58 5.71 -6.03
C ILE A 66 0.17 4.77 -6.96
N THR A 67 1.39 5.14 -7.31
CA THR A 67 2.21 4.34 -8.21
C THR A 67 3.42 3.73 -7.53
N THR A 68 3.83 4.28 -6.38
CA THR A 68 4.95 3.74 -5.62
C THR A 68 4.52 3.45 -4.20
N VAL A 69 5.34 2.66 -3.51
CA VAL A 69 5.07 2.33 -2.12
C VAL A 69 5.00 3.60 -1.27
N GLN A 70 5.91 4.53 -1.52
CA GLN A 70 5.92 5.78 -0.75
C GLN A 70 4.62 6.55 -0.92
N GLN A 71 4.09 6.59 -2.14
CA GLN A 71 2.84 7.29 -2.38
C GLN A 71 1.68 6.64 -1.63
N ALA A 72 1.68 5.30 -1.57
CA ALA A 72 0.66 4.60 -0.81
C ALA A 72 0.77 4.95 0.68
N ILE A 73 2.00 4.97 1.19
CA ILE A 73 2.22 5.31 2.60
C ILE A 73 1.75 6.73 2.87
N ASP A 74 2.12 7.65 1.99
CA ASP A 74 1.74 9.05 2.17
C ASP A 74 0.22 9.22 2.15
N TYR A 75 -0.44 8.54 1.23
CA TYR A 75 -1.89 8.66 1.12
C TYR A 75 -2.55 8.15 2.41
N VAL A 76 -2.14 6.99 2.85
CA VAL A 76 -2.73 6.38 4.03
C VAL A 76 -2.45 7.25 5.26
N SER A 77 -1.24 7.76 5.38
CA SER A 77 -0.86 8.58 6.53
C SER A 77 -1.71 9.83 6.61
N SER A 78 -2.11 10.36 5.46
CA SER A 78 -2.90 11.58 5.43
C SER A 78 -4.39 11.33 5.59
N HIS A 79 -4.88 10.15 5.21
CA HIS A 79 -6.32 9.91 5.11
C HIS A 79 -6.84 8.83 6.04
N ALA A 80 -5.96 8.06 6.69
CA ALA A 80 -6.43 6.99 7.55
C ALA A 80 -7.08 7.55 8.78
N LYS A 81 -8.00 6.78 9.33
CA LYS A 81 -8.62 7.17 10.57
C LYS A 81 -7.59 7.24 11.64
N ALA A 82 -7.78 8.15 12.52
CA ALA A 82 -6.88 8.29 13.63
C ALA A 82 -6.95 7.08 14.50
N GLN A 83 -5.89 6.76 15.10
CA GLN A 83 -5.86 5.65 15.95
C GLN A 83 -5.49 6.00 17.31
#